data_d2a84f680eca7a2fca821e2ad35f833d
#
_entry.id   d2a84f680eca7a2fca821e2ad35f833d
#
_cell.length_a   1.000
_cell.length_b   1.000
_cell.length_c   1.000
_cell.angle_alpha   90.00
_cell.angle_beta   90.00
_cell.angle_gamma   90.00
#
_symmetry.space_group_name_H-M   'P 1'
#
loop_
_entity.id
_entity.type
_entity.pdbx_description
1 polymer ?
#
loop_
_entity_poly.entity_id
_entity_poly.type
_entity_poly.pdbx_seq_one_letter_code
_entity_poly.pdbx_strand_id
1 'polypeptide(L)'
;MYVLGGSTAGTLLGVYKLLNYMFGYEFYKDGVYEIAHDVNDLDYFTVDKTQKAAIPMRADYSGMNLYGSTMASKRLGLMTDEKITVFSHHNSLVLLNSETYGAEHPKWYSTGGDQLCFTARGDENELDEMIETLSDKFAAELMKEENRNKKYVRFSMMDNKNWCACEACNAAAEKYNAVSGALLTACNRMGKRTTEKLAAEGDDRTIKIVTLLYNKTEDVPVATTDGGYEKNENIGALDYVTPQWACMTMKNHAKAWAAEENNAARDMLERMNAVFEEFWVWDYGTNFNDYLLPFDTFNSMAEDMKLLGNYNIGLYLYQLANSAHNVSGFNSLKLYLLSKLMVDPSLDIDELTDDYFAHAYGKGGNAMRKIYDEYRLVALYNSEDHGDFTAWNQSIYSQTMLSADYWKRGTVKRWLALLDEALEESGNDGTLNAGTLKANSDGEYERNIMVDGVFVRYIYSVLYLQDEYADNIAFKLKLYNDVGALGFNHVKEQSDATANLWPLREALGIGNYL
;
A
#
# COMPACT_ATOMS: atom_id res chain seq x y z
N MET A 1 9.96 26.17 -24.09
CA MET A 1 9.57 25.61 -22.77
C MET A 1 10.23 24.26 -22.62
N TYR A 2 10.82 23.95 -21.45
CA TYR A 2 11.45 22.67 -21.17
C TYR A 2 10.84 22.11 -19.88
N VAL A 3 10.51 20.82 -19.88
CA VAL A 3 10.16 20.05 -18.70
C VAL A 3 11.22 18.98 -18.54
N LEU A 4 11.96 19.03 -17.46
CA LEU A 4 13.08 18.12 -17.18
C LEU A 4 12.78 17.37 -15.88
N GLY A 5 12.99 16.06 -15.90
CA GLY A 5 12.88 15.20 -14.72
C GLY A 5 14.11 14.32 -14.56
N GLY A 6 14.46 13.94 -13.34
CA GLY A 6 15.55 13.00 -13.05
C GLY A 6 15.30 11.57 -13.59
N SER A 7 14.08 11.30 -14.09
CA SER A 7 13.66 10.03 -14.69
C SER A 7 12.51 10.28 -15.66
N THR A 8 12.15 9.26 -16.46
CA THR A 8 10.97 9.30 -17.33
C THR A 8 9.69 9.59 -16.53
N ALA A 9 9.51 8.95 -15.38
CA ALA A 9 8.39 9.20 -14.48
C ALA A 9 8.41 10.63 -13.93
N GLY A 10 9.59 11.14 -13.54
CA GLY A 10 9.76 12.51 -13.08
C GLY A 10 9.45 13.55 -14.17
N THR A 11 9.84 13.28 -15.41
CA THR A 11 9.49 14.14 -16.55
C THR A 11 7.98 14.18 -16.78
N LEU A 12 7.31 13.02 -16.74
CA LEU A 12 5.86 12.95 -16.91
C LEU A 12 5.11 13.68 -15.77
N LEU A 13 5.56 13.52 -14.53
CA LEU A 13 5.03 14.29 -13.40
C LEU A 13 5.21 15.79 -13.61
N GLY A 14 6.38 16.20 -14.11
CA GLY A 14 6.63 17.59 -14.48
C GLY A 14 5.67 18.12 -15.54
N VAL A 15 5.28 17.29 -16.51
CA VAL A 15 4.26 17.64 -17.52
C VAL A 15 2.89 17.86 -16.86
N TYR A 16 2.45 16.96 -15.96
CA TYR A 16 1.18 17.16 -15.25
C TYR A 16 1.20 18.40 -14.34
N LYS A 17 2.34 18.69 -13.71
CA LYS A 17 2.51 19.95 -12.95
C LYS A 17 2.45 21.19 -13.85
N LEU A 18 3.03 21.13 -15.03
CA LEU A 18 2.90 22.20 -16.00
C LEU A 18 1.45 22.40 -16.43
N LEU A 19 0.71 21.34 -16.73
CA LEU A 19 -0.71 21.40 -17.05
C LEU A 19 -1.53 22.00 -15.89
N ASN A 20 -1.19 21.68 -14.66
CA ASN A 20 -1.80 22.28 -13.48
C ASN A 20 -1.55 23.80 -13.44
N TYR A 21 -0.30 24.26 -13.63
CA TYR A 21 0.02 25.70 -13.68
C TYR A 21 -0.63 26.45 -14.84
N MET A 22 -0.76 25.78 -16.00
CA MET A 22 -1.30 26.43 -17.20
C MET A 22 -2.82 26.46 -17.24
N PHE A 23 -3.44 25.35 -16.85
CA PHE A 23 -4.86 25.11 -17.10
C PHE A 23 -5.64 24.82 -15.82
N GLY A 24 -4.99 24.82 -14.64
CA GLY A 24 -5.63 24.34 -13.43
C GLY A 24 -5.98 22.86 -13.50
N TYR A 25 -5.21 22.06 -14.28
CA TYR A 25 -5.48 20.62 -14.40
C TYR A 25 -5.24 19.95 -13.07
N GLU A 26 -6.26 19.30 -12.53
CA GLU A 26 -6.17 18.46 -11.35
C GLU A 26 -6.82 17.10 -11.63
N PHE A 27 -6.21 16.03 -11.11
CA PHE A 27 -6.70 14.67 -11.26
C PHE A 27 -6.95 14.07 -9.87
N TYR A 28 -8.18 13.68 -9.59
CA TYR A 28 -8.62 13.18 -8.30
C TYR A 28 -8.65 11.64 -8.27
N LYS A 29 -9.25 11.04 -9.29
CA LYS A 29 -9.37 9.59 -9.50
C LYS A 29 -9.78 9.31 -10.94
N ASP A 30 -9.84 8.01 -11.33
CA ASP A 30 -10.38 7.65 -12.64
C ASP A 30 -11.79 8.19 -12.83
N GLY A 31 -12.02 8.84 -13.95
CA GLY A 31 -13.28 9.50 -14.31
C GLY A 31 -13.45 10.91 -13.73
N VAL A 32 -12.64 11.32 -12.75
CA VAL A 32 -12.78 12.62 -12.07
C VAL A 32 -11.51 13.45 -12.20
N TYR A 33 -11.61 14.53 -12.97
CA TYR A 33 -10.54 15.52 -13.13
C TYR A 33 -11.13 16.90 -13.46
N GLU A 34 -10.36 17.94 -13.21
CA GLU A 34 -10.70 19.32 -13.54
C GLU A 34 -9.75 19.91 -14.58
N ILE A 35 -10.26 20.84 -15.38
CA ILE A 35 -9.51 21.81 -16.19
C ILE A 35 -10.14 23.17 -15.94
N ALA A 36 -9.53 23.96 -15.06
CA ALA A 36 -10.14 25.20 -14.59
C ALA A 36 -10.09 26.35 -15.62
N HIS A 37 -9.14 26.32 -16.60
CA HIS A 37 -8.93 27.40 -17.56
C HIS A 37 -8.94 26.88 -18.99
N ASP A 38 -9.64 27.63 -19.89
CA ASP A 38 -9.58 27.36 -21.34
C ASP A 38 -8.22 27.78 -21.91
N VAL A 39 -7.80 27.12 -22.97
CA VAL A 39 -6.57 27.47 -23.70
C VAL A 39 -6.59 28.91 -24.23
N ASN A 40 -7.77 29.46 -24.48
CA ASN A 40 -7.95 30.83 -24.95
C ASN A 40 -7.81 31.88 -23.85
N ASP A 41 -7.86 31.50 -22.59
CA ASP A 41 -7.75 32.36 -21.41
C ASP A 41 -6.32 32.46 -20.88
N LEU A 42 -5.36 31.79 -21.56
CA LEU A 42 -3.96 31.77 -21.13
C LEU A 42 -3.28 33.12 -21.39
N ASP A 43 -2.96 33.80 -20.30
CA ASP A 43 -2.03 34.92 -20.33
C ASP A 43 -0.58 34.44 -20.52
N TYR A 44 0.29 35.35 -20.98
CA TYR A 44 1.72 35.07 -21.01
C TYR A 44 2.26 34.90 -19.57
N PHE A 45 2.82 33.75 -19.27
CA PHE A 45 3.40 33.48 -17.97
C PHE A 45 4.79 32.85 -18.09
N THR A 46 5.61 33.06 -17.06
CA THR A 46 6.93 32.44 -16.95
C THR A 46 6.90 31.45 -15.80
N VAL A 47 7.30 30.21 -16.06
CA VAL A 47 7.50 29.18 -15.03
C VAL A 47 8.97 28.84 -14.94
N ASP A 48 9.57 29.12 -13.78
CA ASP A 48 10.90 28.65 -13.40
C ASP A 48 10.77 28.01 -12.02
N LYS A 49 10.47 26.71 -12.00
CA LYS A 49 10.24 25.95 -10.76
C LYS A 49 10.96 24.62 -10.81
N THR A 50 11.59 24.30 -9.70
CA THR A 50 12.15 22.99 -9.42
C THR A 50 11.40 22.38 -8.22
N GLN A 51 10.96 21.14 -8.34
CA GLN A 51 10.33 20.40 -7.25
C GLN A 51 11.08 19.09 -7.04
N LYS A 52 11.42 18.80 -5.78
CA LYS A 52 11.90 17.50 -5.33
C LYS A 52 10.83 16.91 -4.44
N ALA A 53 10.35 15.72 -4.75
CA ALA A 53 9.41 15.03 -3.88
C ALA A 53 10.07 14.67 -2.56
N ALA A 54 9.33 14.78 -1.45
CA ALA A 54 9.80 14.38 -0.12
C ALA A 54 10.12 12.88 -0.10
N ILE A 55 9.26 12.07 -0.73
CA ILE A 55 9.50 10.65 -0.95
C ILE A 55 9.74 10.43 -2.45
N PRO A 56 10.96 10.01 -2.85
CA PRO A 56 11.36 9.95 -4.26
C PRO A 56 10.49 9.02 -5.12
N MET A 57 10.22 7.80 -4.66
CA MET A 57 9.36 6.83 -5.34
C MET A 57 8.14 6.52 -4.48
N ARG A 58 6.98 6.54 -5.10
CA ARG A 58 5.68 6.40 -4.44
C ARG A 58 4.88 5.35 -5.18
N ALA A 59 4.42 4.35 -4.45
CA ALA A 59 3.65 3.26 -5.04
C ALA A 59 2.38 3.00 -4.23
N ASP A 60 1.34 2.55 -4.90
CA ASP A 60 0.21 1.91 -4.27
C ASP A 60 0.14 0.43 -4.67
N TYR A 61 -0.37 -0.38 -3.77
CA TYR A 61 -0.67 -1.78 -4.03
C TYR A 61 -2.17 -1.98 -3.83
N SER A 62 -2.94 -1.43 -4.75
CA SER A 62 -4.40 -1.60 -4.78
C SER A 62 -4.93 -1.43 -6.20
N GLY A 63 -6.04 -2.07 -6.48
CA GLY A 63 -6.75 -1.91 -7.75
C GLY A 63 -7.72 -0.74 -7.80
N MET A 64 -7.87 0.01 -6.71
CA MET A 64 -9.00 0.91 -6.52
C MET A 64 -9.13 2.01 -7.54
N ASN A 65 -8.13 2.90 -7.61
CA ASN A 65 -8.10 3.95 -8.61
C ASN A 65 -7.48 3.51 -9.91
N LEU A 66 -6.73 2.43 -9.84
CA LEU A 66 -5.87 1.96 -10.90
C LEU A 66 -6.45 0.76 -11.58
N TYR A 67 -7.64 0.40 -11.22
CA TYR A 67 -8.34 -0.76 -11.72
C TYR A 67 -8.50 -0.65 -13.24
N GLY A 68 -7.64 -1.35 -13.94
CA GLY A 68 -7.56 -1.30 -15.40
C GLY A 68 -6.88 -0.05 -15.98
N SER A 69 -6.38 0.89 -15.19
CA SER A 69 -5.75 2.11 -15.68
C SER A 69 -4.39 2.40 -15.05
N THR A 70 -3.32 2.09 -15.78
CA THR A 70 -1.96 2.56 -15.44
C THR A 70 -1.81 4.07 -15.61
N MET A 71 -2.78 4.74 -16.23
CA MET A 71 -2.76 6.20 -16.41
C MET A 71 -3.17 6.95 -15.15
N ALA A 72 -4.08 6.40 -14.34
CA ALA A 72 -4.45 7.00 -13.06
C ALA A 72 -3.25 7.11 -12.12
N SER A 73 -2.45 6.04 -11.96
CA SER A 73 -1.19 6.09 -11.20
C SER A 73 -0.30 7.23 -11.66
N LYS A 74 -0.07 7.32 -12.98
CA LYS A 74 0.81 8.33 -13.56
C LYS A 74 0.30 9.75 -13.32
N ARG A 75 -1.02 9.96 -13.41
CA ARG A 75 -1.65 11.26 -13.15
C ARG A 75 -1.55 11.66 -11.68
N LEU A 76 -1.70 10.71 -10.76
CA LEU A 76 -1.46 10.91 -9.33
C LEU A 76 0.04 11.03 -8.97
N GLY A 77 0.95 10.79 -9.91
CA GLY A 77 2.38 10.78 -9.62
C GLY A 77 2.82 9.54 -8.83
N LEU A 78 2.03 8.49 -8.89
CA LEU A 78 2.33 7.17 -8.32
C LEU A 78 2.89 6.24 -9.40
N MET A 79 3.57 5.20 -8.96
CA MET A 79 3.96 4.05 -9.79
C MET A 79 3.69 2.77 -9.00
N THR A 80 3.57 1.66 -9.69
CA THR A 80 3.67 0.36 -9.04
C THR A 80 5.15 -0.03 -8.98
N ASP A 81 5.59 -0.62 -7.89
CA ASP A 81 6.97 -1.09 -7.75
C ASP A 81 7.34 -2.18 -8.78
N GLU A 82 6.35 -2.91 -9.31
CA GLU A 82 6.50 -3.84 -10.44
C GLU A 82 7.03 -3.18 -11.72
N LYS A 83 6.84 -1.86 -11.89
CA LYS A 83 7.38 -1.13 -13.05
C LYS A 83 8.88 -0.90 -12.98
N ILE A 84 9.46 -0.97 -11.78
CA ILE A 84 10.89 -0.72 -11.55
C ILE A 84 11.65 -1.97 -11.12
N THR A 85 10.95 -3.06 -10.81
CA THR A 85 11.53 -4.33 -10.35
C THR A 85 11.31 -5.46 -11.35
N VAL A 86 12.13 -6.51 -11.26
CA VAL A 86 11.85 -7.83 -11.83
C VAL A 86 11.48 -8.80 -10.71
N PHE A 87 10.72 -9.81 -11.02
CA PHE A 87 10.14 -10.81 -10.12
C PHE A 87 9.10 -10.25 -9.11
N SER A 88 8.41 -11.14 -8.44
CA SER A 88 7.53 -10.86 -7.29
C SER A 88 8.26 -11.15 -5.98
N HIS A 89 7.69 -10.78 -4.85
CA HIS A 89 8.14 -11.23 -3.53
C HIS A 89 7.88 -12.72 -3.28
N HIS A 90 8.42 -13.25 -2.19
CA HIS A 90 8.24 -14.66 -1.75
C HIS A 90 8.66 -15.70 -2.80
N ASN A 91 9.80 -15.47 -3.43
CA ASN A 91 10.24 -16.19 -4.60
C ASN A 91 11.50 -17.05 -4.40
N SER A 92 12.07 -17.09 -3.20
CA SER A 92 13.33 -17.79 -2.95
C SER A 92 13.28 -19.27 -3.35
N LEU A 93 12.22 -20.00 -2.97
CA LEU A 93 12.04 -21.40 -3.37
C LEU A 93 11.39 -21.58 -4.75
N VAL A 94 10.89 -20.51 -5.36
CA VAL A 94 10.47 -20.54 -6.76
C VAL A 94 11.70 -20.50 -7.68
N LEU A 95 12.68 -19.67 -7.32
CA LEU A 95 13.93 -19.52 -8.06
C LEU A 95 14.90 -20.67 -7.82
N LEU A 96 14.96 -21.16 -6.58
CA LEU A 96 15.77 -22.33 -6.19
C LEU A 96 14.85 -23.43 -5.64
N ASN A 97 14.14 -24.09 -6.54
CA ASN A 97 13.23 -25.17 -6.21
C ASN A 97 14.00 -26.39 -5.69
N SER A 98 13.60 -26.91 -4.52
CA SER A 98 14.28 -28.05 -3.87
C SER A 98 14.16 -29.36 -4.65
N GLU A 99 13.16 -29.52 -5.51
CA GLU A 99 13.05 -30.69 -6.39
C GLU A 99 14.16 -30.69 -7.45
N THR A 100 14.61 -29.51 -7.88
CA THR A 100 15.67 -29.36 -8.88
C THR A 100 17.06 -29.39 -8.27
N TYR A 101 17.25 -28.66 -7.15
CA TYR A 101 18.59 -28.40 -6.61
C TYR A 101 18.85 -29.15 -5.30
N GLY A 102 17.83 -29.62 -4.61
CA GLY A 102 17.96 -30.11 -3.23
C GLY A 102 18.79 -31.39 -3.09
N ALA A 103 18.85 -32.24 -4.13
CA ALA A 103 19.67 -33.46 -4.11
C ALA A 103 21.17 -33.14 -4.19
N GLU A 104 21.56 -32.16 -5.00
CA GLU A 104 22.96 -31.76 -5.22
C GLU A 104 23.41 -30.73 -4.18
N HIS A 105 22.50 -29.83 -3.75
CA HIS A 105 22.78 -28.72 -2.82
C HIS A 105 21.89 -28.71 -1.59
N PRO A 106 21.92 -29.76 -0.75
CA PRO A 106 21.04 -29.85 0.44
C PRO A 106 21.30 -28.78 1.47
N LYS A 107 22.48 -28.13 1.44
CA LYS A 107 22.85 -27.04 2.35
C LYS A 107 22.22 -25.69 2.00
N TRP A 108 21.70 -25.55 0.79
CA TRP A 108 20.99 -24.32 0.39
C TRP A 108 19.66 -24.13 1.14
N TYR A 109 19.12 -25.20 1.71
CA TYR A 109 17.79 -25.21 2.34
C TYR A 109 17.88 -25.27 3.85
N SER A 110 16.92 -24.64 4.53
CA SER A 110 16.70 -24.80 5.95
C SER A 110 16.44 -26.28 6.30
N THR A 111 16.59 -26.65 7.57
CA THR A 111 16.36 -28.04 8.00
C THR A 111 14.92 -28.51 7.73
N GLY A 112 13.95 -27.58 7.73
CA GLY A 112 12.55 -27.85 7.39
C GLY A 112 12.27 -27.83 5.87
N GLY A 113 13.22 -27.35 5.05
CA GLY A 113 13.07 -27.26 3.58
C GLY A 113 12.13 -26.16 3.07
N ASP A 114 11.60 -25.33 3.93
CA ASP A 114 10.59 -24.31 3.65
C ASP A 114 11.14 -22.87 3.55
N GLN A 115 12.45 -22.72 3.68
CA GLN A 115 13.23 -21.51 3.46
C GLN A 115 14.61 -21.85 2.92
N LEU A 116 15.30 -20.86 2.33
CA LEU A 116 16.73 -20.98 2.04
C LEU A 116 17.57 -20.76 3.31
N CYS A 117 18.78 -21.29 3.29
CA CYS A 117 19.80 -21.08 4.30
C CYS A 117 20.86 -20.10 3.77
N PHE A 118 20.80 -18.84 4.17
CA PHE A 118 21.68 -17.77 3.68
C PHE A 118 23.11 -17.83 4.24
N THR A 119 23.47 -18.93 4.91
CA THR A 119 24.85 -19.28 5.29
C THR A 119 25.28 -20.63 4.69
N ALA A 120 24.42 -21.28 3.88
CA ALA A 120 24.63 -22.64 3.40
C ALA A 120 25.15 -23.58 4.50
N ARG A 121 24.59 -23.46 5.71
CA ARG A 121 25.00 -24.17 6.93
C ARG A 121 26.50 -24.05 7.27
N GLY A 122 27.11 -22.93 6.90
CA GLY A 122 28.54 -22.65 7.16
C GLY A 122 29.49 -23.10 6.04
N ASP A 123 28.97 -23.61 4.94
CA ASP A 123 29.78 -23.95 3.76
C ASP A 123 29.83 -22.79 2.78
N GLU A 124 30.96 -22.09 2.75
CA GLU A 124 31.13 -20.89 1.92
C GLU A 124 31.14 -21.22 0.40
N ASN A 125 31.61 -22.41 0.02
CA ASN A 125 31.57 -22.80 -1.40
C ASN A 125 30.14 -23.03 -1.88
N GLU A 126 29.32 -23.69 -1.08
CA GLU A 126 27.90 -23.90 -1.37
C GLU A 126 27.12 -22.57 -1.37
N LEU A 127 27.48 -21.64 -0.49
CA LEU A 127 26.88 -20.29 -0.46
C LEU A 127 27.28 -19.52 -1.73
N ASP A 128 28.52 -19.57 -2.15
CA ASP A 128 28.99 -18.93 -3.37
C ASP A 128 28.28 -19.48 -4.62
N GLU A 129 28.09 -20.77 -4.69
CA GLU A 129 27.40 -21.42 -5.81
C GLU A 129 25.89 -21.09 -5.84
N MET A 130 25.26 -20.99 -4.67
CA MET A 130 23.88 -20.50 -4.55
C MET A 130 23.75 -19.08 -5.06
N ILE A 131 24.65 -18.20 -4.67
CA ILE A 131 24.68 -16.78 -5.08
C ILE A 131 24.94 -16.68 -6.58
N GLU A 132 25.87 -17.48 -7.13
CA GLU A 132 26.16 -17.52 -8.56
C GLU A 132 24.93 -17.91 -9.36
N THR A 133 24.27 -19.01 -8.97
CA THR A 133 23.08 -19.53 -9.62
C THR A 133 21.93 -18.52 -9.64
N LEU A 134 21.70 -17.80 -8.53
CA LEU A 134 20.70 -16.74 -8.45
C LEU A 134 21.09 -15.55 -9.33
N SER A 135 22.37 -15.13 -9.29
CA SER A 135 22.86 -14.01 -10.08
C SER A 135 22.76 -14.25 -11.58
N ASP A 136 22.96 -15.50 -12.05
CA ASP A 136 22.72 -15.89 -13.44
C ASP A 136 21.25 -15.72 -13.84
N LYS A 137 20.33 -16.18 -12.99
CA LYS A 137 18.89 -16.02 -13.23
C LYS A 137 18.48 -14.54 -13.27
N PHE A 138 19.03 -13.73 -12.37
CA PHE A 138 18.76 -12.29 -12.31
C PHE A 138 19.30 -11.56 -13.55
N ALA A 139 20.53 -11.84 -13.96
CA ALA A 139 21.13 -11.25 -15.14
C ALA A 139 20.35 -11.64 -16.41
N ALA A 140 19.99 -12.93 -16.55
CA ALA A 140 19.21 -13.40 -17.69
C ALA A 140 17.83 -12.71 -17.78
N GLU A 141 17.15 -12.48 -16.65
CA GLU A 141 15.88 -11.76 -16.61
C GLU A 141 16.03 -10.28 -16.97
N LEU A 142 17.07 -9.62 -16.43
CA LEU A 142 17.34 -8.21 -16.66
C LEU A 142 17.82 -7.91 -18.10
N MET A 143 18.39 -8.88 -18.80
CA MET A 143 18.81 -8.74 -20.19
C MET A 143 17.65 -8.80 -21.19
N LYS A 144 16.45 -9.22 -20.78
CA LYS A 144 15.26 -9.16 -21.62
C LYS A 144 14.93 -7.72 -21.99
N GLU A 145 14.45 -7.48 -23.21
CA GLU A 145 14.17 -6.14 -23.74
C GLU A 145 13.21 -5.34 -22.86
N GLU A 146 12.15 -5.97 -22.37
CA GLU A 146 11.14 -5.36 -21.48
C GLU A 146 11.70 -4.96 -20.11
N ASN A 147 12.88 -5.45 -19.73
CA ASN A 147 13.51 -5.20 -18.44
C ASN A 147 14.76 -4.32 -18.51
N ARG A 148 15.11 -3.82 -19.70
CA ARG A 148 16.33 -3.01 -19.92
C ARG A 148 16.41 -1.72 -19.12
N ASN A 149 15.30 -1.21 -18.63
CA ASN A 149 15.23 0.00 -17.79
C ASN A 149 15.15 -0.30 -16.30
N LYS A 150 15.08 -1.56 -15.87
CA LYS A 150 14.92 -1.94 -14.47
C LYS A 150 16.27 -2.07 -13.77
N LYS A 151 16.35 -1.60 -12.53
CA LYS A 151 17.57 -1.61 -11.70
C LYS A 151 17.39 -2.38 -10.40
N TYR A 152 16.20 -2.89 -10.14
CA TYR A 152 15.86 -3.59 -8.91
C TYR A 152 15.39 -5.01 -9.22
N VAL A 153 15.88 -5.95 -8.42
CA VAL A 153 15.48 -7.36 -8.46
C VAL A 153 14.83 -7.69 -7.13
N ARG A 154 13.57 -8.08 -7.12
CA ARG A 154 12.94 -8.61 -5.91
C ARG A 154 13.44 -10.03 -5.65
N PHE A 155 13.94 -10.22 -4.47
CA PHE A 155 14.32 -11.53 -3.95
C PHE A 155 14.05 -11.57 -2.46
N SER A 156 13.11 -12.39 -2.02
CA SER A 156 12.76 -12.48 -0.61
C SER A 156 12.39 -13.91 -0.23
N MET A 157 12.46 -14.17 1.08
CA MET A 157 12.04 -15.43 1.69
C MET A 157 10.58 -15.75 1.37
N MET A 158 10.21 -17.01 1.51
CA MET A 158 8.83 -17.47 1.38
C MET A 158 7.94 -16.87 2.49
N ASP A 159 6.65 -16.69 2.17
CA ASP A 159 5.68 -16.11 3.11
C ASP A 159 5.29 -17.13 4.20
N ASN A 160 6.18 -17.27 5.15
CA ASN A 160 5.94 -18.07 6.36
C ASN A 160 6.80 -17.54 7.53
N LYS A 161 6.55 -18.06 8.74
CA LYS A 161 7.27 -17.65 9.96
C LYS A 161 8.53 -18.45 10.23
N ASN A 162 8.90 -19.35 9.33
CA ASN A 162 10.05 -20.22 9.50
C ASN A 162 11.33 -19.52 9.03
N TRP A 163 12.43 -19.92 9.63
CA TRP A 163 13.77 -19.43 9.33
C TRP A 163 14.80 -20.53 9.59
N CYS A 164 15.93 -20.49 8.91
CA CYS A 164 17.00 -21.44 9.17
C CYS A 164 17.66 -21.14 10.51
N ALA A 165 17.62 -22.10 11.42
CA ALA A 165 18.21 -22.05 12.76
C ALA A 165 19.43 -22.99 12.90
N CYS A 166 20.17 -23.24 11.82
CA CYS A 166 21.43 -23.98 11.90
C CYS A 166 22.48 -23.19 12.69
N GLU A 167 23.54 -23.87 13.15
CA GLU A 167 24.62 -23.26 13.95
C GLU A 167 25.21 -22.03 13.24
N ALA A 168 25.45 -22.10 11.94
CA ALA A 168 26.01 -20.98 11.17
C ALA A 168 25.04 -19.79 11.05
N CYS A 169 23.73 -20.02 10.90
CA CYS A 169 22.73 -18.94 10.90
C CYS A 169 22.62 -18.27 12.26
N ASN A 170 22.67 -19.03 13.36
CA ASN A 170 22.66 -18.47 14.70
C ASN A 170 23.95 -17.67 14.98
N ALA A 171 25.11 -18.19 14.61
CA ALA A 171 26.39 -17.46 14.73
C ALA A 171 26.42 -16.18 13.88
N ALA A 172 25.81 -16.21 12.69
CA ALA A 172 25.67 -15.01 11.86
C ALA A 172 24.75 -13.97 12.52
N ALA A 173 23.63 -14.40 13.11
CA ALA A 173 22.73 -13.50 13.83
C ALA A 173 23.42 -12.82 15.03
N GLU A 174 24.23 -13.57 15.80
CA GLU A 174 25.05 -13.01 16.89
C GLU A 174 26.10 -12.05 16.35
N LYS A 175 26.83 -12.43 15.30
CA LYS A 175 27.89 -11.62 14.69
C LYS A 175 27.35 -10.28 14.18
N TYR A 176 26.21 -10.27 13.53
CA TYR A 176 25.61 -9.07 12.94
C TYR A 176 24.68 -8.32 13.89
N ASN A 177 24.39 -8.90 15.07
CA ASN A 177 23.37 -8.44 16.00
C ASN A 177 21.99 -8.32 15.33
N ALA A 178 21.73 -9.18 14.35
CA ALA A 178 20.48 -9.22 13.57
C ALA A 178 20.31 -10.55 12.83
N VAL A 179 19.14 -11.12 12.87
CA VAL A 179 18.78 -12.32 12.08
C VAL A 179 18.84 -12.02 10.58
N SER A 180 18.46 -10.80 10.19
CA SER A 180 18.51 -10.33 8.79
C SER A 180 19.94 -10.24 8.22
N GLY A 181 20.97 -10.21 9.07
CA GLY A 181 22.35 -9.95 8.64
C GLY A 181 22.87 -10.92 7.57
N ALA A 182 22.61 -12.22 7.70
CA ALA A 182 22.98 -13.22 6.70
C ALA A 182 22.24 -13.01 5.36
N LEU A 183 20.93 -12.72 5.41
CA LEU A 183 20.10 -12.40 4.23
C LEU A 183 20.63 -11.16 3.51
N LEU A 184 20.86 -10.07 4.24
CA LEU A 184 21.33 -8.80 3.68
C LEU A 184 22.70 -8.96 3.02
N THR A 185 23.62 -9.69 3.67
CA THR A 185 24.95 -9.98 3.12
C THR A 185 24.85 -10.81 1.84
N ALA A 186 24.04 -11.87 1.84
CA ALA A 186 23.85 -12.70 0.65
C ALA A 186 23.21 -11.90 -0.49
N CYS A 187 22.17 -11.11 -0.22
CA CYS A 187 21.54 -10.22 -1.21
C CYS A 187 22.52 -9.20 -1.77
N ASN A 188 23.35 -8.60 -0.94
CA ASN A 188 24.36 -7.65 -1.39
C ASN A 188 25.38 -8.32 -2.35
N ARG A 189 25.83 -9.55 -2.04
CA ARG A 189 26.71 -10.34 -2.92
C ARG A 189 26.03 -10.68 -4.24
N MET A 190 24.74 -11.07 -4.22
CA MET A 190 23.94 -11.34 -5.42
C MET A 190 23.84 -10.09 -6.32
N GLY A 191 23.49 -8.94 -5.74
CA GLY A 191 23.38 -7.68 -6.49
C GLY A 191 24.68 -7.24 -7.12
N LYS A 192 25.79 -7.35 -6.38
CA LYS A 192 27.15 -7.08 -6.90
C LYS A 192 27.47 -8.00 -8.08
N ARG A 193 27.29 -9.31 -7.91
CA ARG A 193 27.60 -10.30 -8.94
C ARG A 193 26.72 -10.16 -10.18
N THR A 194 25.44 -9.86 -10.00
CA THR A 194 24.51 -9.55 -11.10
C THR A 194 24.98 -8.31 -11.87
N THR A 195 25.41 -7.26 -11.18
CA THR A 195 25.95 -6.04 -11.79
C THR A 195 27.20 -6.36 -12.64
N GLU A 196 28.14 -7.15 -12.10
CA GLU A 196 29.36 -7.58 -12.79
C GLU A 196 29.04 -8.40 -14.06
N LYS A 197 28.04 -9.30 -13.99
CA LYS A 197 27.60 -10.08 -15.18
C LYS A 197 26.99 -9.19 -16.26
N LEU A 198 26.16 -8.23 -15.91
CA LEU A 198 25.61 -7.26 -16.86
C LEU A 198 26.70 -6.39 -17.49
N ALA A 199 27.68 -5.95 -16.70
CA ALA A 199 28.80 -5.16 -17.20
C ALA A 199 29.65 -5.95 -18.22
N ALA A 200 29.82 -7.25 -18.04
CA ALA A 200 30.52 -8.11 -19.00
C ALA A 200 29.80 -8.20 -20.37
N GLU A 201 28.48 -7.98 -20.39
CA GLU A 201 27.65 -7.91 -21.59
C GLU A 201 27.44 -6.47 -22.12
N GLY A 202 28.18 -5.50 -21.56
CA GLY A 202 28.15 -4.10 -21.99
C GLY A 202 26.97 -3.28 -21.41
N ASP A 203 26.34 -3.76 -20.35
CA ASP A 203 25.25 -3.08 -19.64
C ASP A 203 25.81 -2.52 -18.32
N ASP A 204 25.86 -1.20 -18.18
CA ASP A 204 26.49 -0.47 -17.07
C ASP A 204 25.53 -0.20 -15.87
N ARG A 205 24.34 -0.81 -15.87
CA ARG A 205 23.40 -0.66 -14.76
C ARG A 205 23.95 -1.25 -13.48
N THR A 206 23.88 -0.49 -12.38
CA THR A 206 24.05 -1.02 -11.03
C THR A 206 22.74 -1.62 -10.56
N ILE A 207 22.76 -2.89 -10.16
CA ILE A 207 21.57 -3.65 -9.74
C ILE A 207 21.54 -3.75 -8.22
N LYS A 208 20.39 -3.45 -7.65
CA LYS A 208 20.10 -3.63 -6.23
C LYS A 208 19.08 -4.76 -6.02
N ILE A 209 19.34 -5.62 -5.06
CA ILE A 209 18.39 -6.64 -4.63
C ILE A 209 17.44 -6.03 -3.62
N VAL A 210 16.14 -6.07 -3.91
CA VAL A 210 15.09 -5.68 -2.96
C VAL A 210 14.66 -6.92 -2.19
N THR A 211 14.90 -6.92 -0.88
CA THR A 211 14.52 -8.01 0.01
C THR A 211 13.62 -7.53 1.12
N LEU A 212 12.67 -8.37 1.56
CA LEU A 212 11.75 -8.03 2.65
C LEU A 212 12.45 -8.16 4.01
N LEU A 213 12.31 -7.14 4.85
CA LEU A 213 12.50 -7.23 6.29
C LEU A 213 11.12 -7.40 6.93
N TYR A 214 10.86 -8.62 7.40
CA TYR A 214 9.53 -8.99 7.82
C TYR A 214 9.57 -10.32 8.60
N ASN A 215 8.67 -10.51 9.56
CA ASN A 215 8.65 -11.68 10.42
C ASN A 215 10.00 -11.89 11.15
N LYS A 216 10.66 -13.04 10.94
CA LYS A 216 11.92 -13.40 11.61
C LYS A 216 13.11 -12.52 11.23
N THR A 217 13.03 -11.82 10.11
CA THR A 217 14.06 -10.92 9.63
C THR A 217 13.67 -9.45 9.78
N GLU A 218 12.65 -9.15 10.59
CA GLU A 218 12.21 -7.80 10.91
C GLU A 218 13.14 -7.18 11.98
N ASP A 219 14.40 -7.07 11.63
CA ASP A 219 15.47 -6.48 12.43
C ASP A 219 16.56 -5.88 11.52
N VAL A 220 17.47 -5.12 12.08
CA VAL A 220 18.51 -4.41 11.33
C VAL A 220 19.86 -4.56 12.04
N PRO A 221 20.96 -4.82 11.29
CA PRO A 221 22.28 -5.02 11.87
C PRO A 221 22.93 -3.71 12.36
N VAL A 222 22.55 -3.31 13.57
CA VAL A 222 23.04 -2.09 14.25
C VAL A 222 23.82 -2.40 15.52
N ALA A 223 24.70 -1.48 15.88
CA ALA A 223 25.24 -1.31 17.23
C ALA A 223 24.54 -0.11 17.89
N THR A 224 24.22 -0.22 19.18
CA THR A 224 23.69 0.89 19.97
C THR A 224 24.83 1.74 20.48
N THR A 225 24.72 3.06 20.33
CA THR A 225 25.68 4.07 20.84
C THR A 225 24.99 5.01 21.81
N ASP A 226 25.75 5.88 22.48
CA ASP A 226 25.19 6.90 23.37
C ASP A 226 24.28 7.91 22.63
N GLY A 227 24.43 8.02 21.30
CA GLY A 227 23.68 8.97 20.46
C GLY A 227 22.61 8.31 19.54
N GLY A 228 22.36 7.00 19.65
CA GLY A 228 21.40 6.29 18.81
C GLY A 228 22.00 5.00 18.22
N TYR A 229 21.98 4.88 16.90
CA TYR A 229 22.41 3.67 16.20
C TYR A 229 23.51 3.95 15.20
N GLU A 230 24.40 2.99 15.04
CA GLU A 230 25.34 2.92 13.93
C GLU A 230 25.31 1.53 13.29
N LYS A 231 25.75 1.45 12.04
CA LYS A 231 25.85 0.16 11.34
C LYS A 231 26.81 -0.77 12.08
N ASN A 232 26.42 -2.03 12.29
CA ASN A 232 27.28 -3.05 12.89
C ASN A 232 28.56 -3.20 12.05
N GLU A 233 29.72 -3.09 12.67
CA GLU A 233 31.03 -3.12 12.01
C GLU A 233 31.29 -4.40 11.19
N ASN A 234 30.65 -5.53 11.58
CA ASN A 234 30.86 -6.82 10.94
C ASN A 234 30.04 -7.01 9.66
N ILE A 235 29.04 -6.15 9.35
CA ILE A 235 28.17 -6.35 8.18
C ILE A 235 28.80 -5.89 6.86
N GLY A 236 29.79 -5.00 6.90
CA GLY A 236 30.45 -4.47 5.70
C GLY A 236 29.56 -3.52 4.88
N ALA A 237 29.92 -3.34 3.61
CA ALA A 237 29.14 -2.53 2.68
C ALA A 237 27.87 -3.25 2.21
N LEU A 238 26.77 -2.49 2.01
CA LEU A 238 25.47 -2.98 1.57
C LEU A 238 24.96 -2.21 0.33
N ASP A 239 25.86 -1.85 -0.58
CA ASP A 239 25.61 -0.95 -1.71
C ASP A 239 24.68 -1.54 -2.77
N TYR A 240 24.54 -2.89 -2.80
CA TYR A 240 23.80 -3.65 -3.79
C TYR A 240 22.52 -4.29 -3.24
N VAL A 241 22.10 -3.90 -2.04
CA VAL A 241 20.82 -4.35 -1.46
C VAL A 241 20.02 -3.14 -0.99
N THR A 242 18.71 -3.20 -1.24
CA THR A 242 17.72 -2.24 -0.73
C THR A 242 16.69 -3.03 0.07
N PRO A 243 16.68 -2.94 1.40
CA PRO A 243 15.65 -3.63 2.18
C PRO A 243 14.31 -2.92 2.01
N GLN A 244 13.25 -3.72 1.97
CA GLN A 244 11.87 -3.24 2.05
C GLN A 244 11.26 -3.74 3.36
N TRP A 245 10.98 -2.82 4.26
CA TRP A 245 10.35 -3.15 5.53
C TRP A 245 8.83 -3.13 5.41
N ALA A 246 8.19 -4.26 5.77
CA ALA A 246 6.74 -4.39 5.86
C ALA A 246 6.31 -4.19 7.32
N CYS A 247 5.81 -3.00 7.66
CA CYS A 247 5.52 -2.60 9.05
C CYS A 247 4.20 -3.18 9.60
N MET A 248 3.90 -4.44 9.29
CA MET A 248 2.62 -5.08 9.59
C MET A 248 2.30 -5.17 11.08
N THR A 249 3.31 -5.51 11.89
CA THR A 249 3.13 -5.89 13.29
C THR A 249 3.66 -4.86 14.27
N MET A 250 4.64 -4.07 13.87
CA MET A 250 5.25 -3.06 14.73
C MET A 250 4.44 -1.77 14.81
N LYS A 251 3.69 -1.44 13.76
CA LYS A 251 2.91 -0.21 13.71
C LYS A 251 1.50 -0.42 14.22
N ASN A 252 1.06 0.41 15.15
CA ASN A 252 -0.35 0.61 15.46
C ASN A 252 -0.94 1.55 14.41
N HIS A 253 -1.72 0.99 13.49
CA HIS A 253 -2.28 1.73 12.36
C HIS A 253 -3.44 2.67 12.74
N ALA A 254 -3.96 2.60 13.98
CA ALA A 254 -4.93 3.54 14.51
C ALA A 254 -4.29 4.85 15.01
N LYS A 255 -2.96 4.92 15.05
CA LYS A 255 -2.20 6.03 15.64
C LYS A 255 -1.18 6.58 14.65
N ALA A 256 -0.86 7.86 14.80
CA ALA A 256 0.19 8.52 14.05
C ALA A 256 1.55 7.81 14.25
N TRP A 257 2.43 7.87 13.27
CA TRP A 257 3.81 7.42 13.42
C TRP A 257 4.52 8.06 14.62
N ALA A 258 4.18 9.32 14.93
CA ALA A 258 4.76 10.05 16.05
C ALA A 258 4.21 9.63 17.44
N ALA A 259 3.11 8.88 17.51
CA ALA A 259 2.48 8.46 18.76
C ALA A 259 3.38 7.50 19.57
N GLU A 260 3.19 7.48 20.89
CA GLU A 260 3.97 6.64 21.81
C GLU A 260 3.82 5.14 21.47
N GLU A 261 2.62 4.72 21.09
CA GLU A 261 2.31 3.35 20.70
C GLU A 261 3.11 2.88 19.48
N ASN A 262 3.65 3.82 18.69
CA ASN A 262 4.50 3.55 17.53
C ASN A 262 6.00 3.75 17.80
N ASN A 263 6.42 3.85 19.07
CA ASN A 263 7.85 3.98 19.41
C ASN A 263 8.71 2.87 18.80
N ALA A 264 8.25 1.61 18.82
CA ALA A 264 8.98 0.49 18.23
C ALA A 264 9.12 0.62 16.70
N ALA A 265 8.06 1.09 16.04
CA ALA A 265 8.10 1.31 14.60
C ALA A 265 9.02 2.48 14.21
N ARG A 266 9.03 3.57 14.99
CA ARG A 266 9.98 4.67 14.79
C ARG A 266 11.42 4.24 15.06
N ASP A 267 11.67 3.48 16.12
CA ASP A 267 12.98 2.92 16.43
C ASP A 267 13.51 2.08 15.26
N MET A 268 12.63 1.32 14.60
CA MET A 268 13.00 0.59 13.38
C MET A 268 13.40 1.52 12.23
N LEU A 269 12.69 2.65 12.02
CA LEU A 269 13.09 3.65 11.03
C LEU A 269 14.45 4.26 11.33
N GLU A 270 14.75 4.57 12.61
CA GLU A 270 16.05 5.08 13.04
C GLU A 270 17.18 4.07 12.76
N ARG A 271 16.94 2.80 13.07
CA ARG A 271 17.90 1.71 12.79
C ARG A 271 18.15 1.56 11.29
N MET A 272 17.10 1.57 10.48
CA MET A 272 17.23 1.49 9.02
C MET A 272 17.98 2.69 8.46
N ASN A 273 17.70 3.89 8.97
CA ASN A 273 18.36 5.13 8.55
C ASN A 273 19.85 5.14 8.92
N ALA A 274 20.24 4.49 10.00
CA ALA A 274 21.64 4.35 10.42
C ALA A 274 22.45 3.37 9.54
N VAL A 275 21.80 2.40 8.91
CA VAL A 275 22.47 1.32 8.14
C VAL A 275 22.42 1.55 6.64
N PHE A 276 21.32 2.07 6.12
CA PHE A 276 21.06 2.12 4.68
C PHE A 276 20.98 3.56 4.17
N GLU A 277 21.66 3.81 3.04
CA GLU A 277 21.51 5.07 2.30
C GLU A 277 20.13 5.20 1.66
N GLU A 278 19.47 4.07 1.39
CA GLU A 278 18.12 3.97 0.84
C GLU A 278 17.46 2.68 1.34
N PHE A 279 16.25 2.79 1.82
CA PHE A 279 15.39 1.66 2.12
C PHE A 279 13.95 1.93 1.68
N TRP A 280 13.15 0.89 1.57
CA TRP A 280 11.76 0.97 1.18
C TRP A 280 10.85 0.64 2.36
N VAL A 281 9.70 1.28 2.40
CA VAL A 281 8.66 1.00 3.40
C VAL A 281 7.41 0.50 2.71
N TRP A 282 6.84 -0.57 3.26
CA TRP A 282 5.54 -1.09 2.88
C TRP A 282 4.59 -0.89 4.05
N ASP A 283 3.72 0.12 3.93
CA ASP A 283 2.71 0.47 4.92
C ASP A 283 1.30 0.08 4.45
N TYR A 284 0.36 0.08 5.35
CA TYR A 284 -0.97 -0.50 5.14
C TYR A 284 -2.06 0.47 5.58
N GLY A 285 -3.12 0.56 4.79
CA GLY A 285 -4.26 1.44 5.04
C GLY A 285 -5.60 0.75 4.90
N THR A 286 -5.66 -0.56 5.15
CA THR A 286 -6.88 -1.36 5.04
C THR A 286 -6.93 -2.47 6.09
N ASN A 287 -8.13 -3.00 6.34
CA ASN A 287 -8.34 -4.24 7.09
C ASN A 287 -8.55 -5.39 6.11
N PHE A 288 -7.60 -6.30 6.02
CA PHE A 288 -7.67 -7.46 5.12
C PHE A 288 -8.76 -8.48 5.49
N ASN A 289 -9.26 -8.44 6.72
CA ASN A 289 -10.40 -9.28 7.13
C ASN A 289 -11.75 -8.69 6.74
N ASP A 290 -11.83 -7.38 6.42
CA ASP A 290 -13.09 -6.75 6.05
C ASP A 290 -12.87 -5.46 5.25
N TYR A 291 -12.96 -5.54 3.91
CA TYR A 291 -12.84 -4.42 2.99
C TYR A 291 -14.06 -3.50 2.95
N LEU A 292 -15.16 -3.92 3.58
CA LEU A 292 -16.37 -3.10 3.65
C LEU A 292 -16.38 -2.15 4.84
N LEU A 293 -15.51 -2.37 5.84
CA LEU A 293 -15.32 -1.43 6.94
C LEU A 293 -14.29 -0.36 6.57
N PRO A 294 -14.52 0.90 6.98
CA PRO A 294 -13.53 1.95 6.78
C PRO A 294 -12.33 1.71 7.71
N PHE A 295 -11.15 2.07 7.23
CA PHE A 295 -9.90 1.98 7.97
C PHE A 295 -9.30 3.38 8.09
N ASP A 296 -9.27 3.94 9.30
CA ASP A 296 -8.82 5.33 9.49
C ASP A 296 -7.30 5.44 9.42
N THR A 297 -6.85 6.37 8.60
CA THR A 297 -5.48 6.89 8.56
C THR A 297 -5.49 8.39 8.23
N PHE A 298 -6.67 8.99 8.11
CA PHE A 298 -6.81 10.40 7.73
C PHE A 298 -6.35 11.34 8.84
N ASN A 299 -6.57 10.94 10.10
CA ASN A 299 -6.24 11.78 11.24
C ASN A 299 -4.73 11.97 11.49
N SER A 300 -3.89 11.09 10.93
CA SER A 300 -2.43 11.15 11.10
C SER A 300 -1.65 11.45 9.81
N MET A 301 -2.28 11.32 8.66
CA MET A 301 -1.63 11.26 7.35
C MET A 301 -0.68 12.43 7.06
N ALA A 302 -1.09 13.67 7.34
CA ALA A 302 -0.28 14.84 7.05
C ALA A 302 0.99 14.89 7.94
N GLU A 303 0.85 14.58 9.22
CA GLU A 303 1.98 14.52 10.16
C GLU A 303 2.90 13.34 9.86
N ASP A 304 2.32 12.20 9.51
CA ASP A 304 3.07 11.01 9.12
C ASP A 304 3.96 11.28 7.90
N MET A 305 3.45 11.93 6.87
CA MET A 305 4.25 12.25 5.69
C MET A 305 5.35 13.28 5.98
N LYS A 306 5.13 14.25 6.87
CA LYS A 306 6.18 15.17 7.34
C LYS A 306 7.28 14.43 8.08
N LEU A 307 6.93 13.49 8.95
CA LEU A 307 7.89 12.70 9.70
C LEU A 307 8.69 11.78 8.78
N LEU A 308 8.02 11.01 7.94
CA LEU A 308 8.63 10.02 7.04
C LEU A 308 9.57 10.67 6.01
N GLY A 309 9.30 11.91 5.60
CA GLY A 309 10.17 12.68 4.71
C GLY A 309 11.56 13.01 5.28
N ASN A 310 11.80 12.78 6.57
CA ASN A 310 13.11 12.97 7.22
C ASN A 310 14.01 11.72 7.18
N TYR A 311 13.51 10.60 6.71
CA TYR A 311 14.26 9.34 6.61
C TYR A 311 14.72 9.06 5.18
N ASN A 312 15.70 8.18 5.02
CA ASN A 312 16.24 7.75 3.72
C ASN A 312 15.28 6.79 2.96
N ILE A 313 13.99 7.09 2.99
CA ILE A 313 12.96 6.28 2.32
C ILE A 313 13.04 6.54 0.81
N GLY A 314 13.55 5.58 0.07
CA GLY A 314 13.62 5.64 -1.39
C GLY A 314 12.28 5.36 -2.05
N LEU A 315 11.50 4.41 -1.50
CA LEU A 315 10.14 4.09 -1.95
C LEU A 315 9.21 3.89 -0.75
N TYR A 316 8.05 4.52 -0.82
CA TYR A 316 6.93 4.26 0.08
C TYR A 316 5.80 3.59 -0.70
N LEU A 317 5.53 2.35 -0.36
CA LEU A 317 4.42 1.56 -0.89
C LEU A 317 3.28 1.58 0.13
N TYR A 318 2.10 2.01 -0.30
CA TYR A 318 0.92 2.04 0.54
C TYR A 318 -0.13 1.05 0.03
N GLN A 319 -0.43 0.03 0.84
CA GLN A 319 -1.37 -1.00 0.47
C GLN A 319 -2.77 -0.71 1.02
N LEU A 320 -3.72 -0.46 0.13
CA LEU A 320 -5.13 -0.20 0.45
C LEU A 320 -6.03 -1.40 0.28
N ALA A 321 -5.60 -2.40 -0.47
CA ALA A 321 -6.28 -3.69 -0.67
C ALA A 321 -5.31 -4.67 -1.31
N ASN A 322 -5.70 -5.91 -1.52
CA ASN A 322 -5.05 -6.75 -2.52
C ASN A 322 -5.36 -6.21 -3.92
N SER A 323 -4.44 -6.44 -4.86
CA SER A 323 -4.58 -5.98 -6.24
C SER A 323 -5.98 -6.29 -6.78
N ALA A 324 -6.60 -5.34 -7.46
CA ALA A 324 -7.91 -5.45 -8.09
C ALA A 324 -9.15 -5.49 -7.16
N HIS A 325 -9.01 -5.26 -5.86
CA HIS A 325 -10.15 -5.23 -4.95
C HIS A 325 -10.59 -3.80 -4.64
N ASN A 326 -11.89 -3.54 -4.70
CA ASN A 326 -12.47 -2.31 -4.18
C ASN A 326 -12.58 -2.38 -2.65
N VAL A 327 -12.44 -1.22 -2.02
CA VAL A 327 -12.57 -1.03 -0.58
C VAL A 327 -13.47 0.18 -0.33
N SER A 328 -14.35 0.09 0.66
CA SER A 328 -15.26 1.17 1.04
C SER A 328 -14.58 2.21 1.93
N GLY A 329 -15.25 3.32 2.22
CA GLY A 329 -14.82 4.28 3.23
C GLY A 329 -13.74 5.26 2.77
N PHE A 330 -13.97 5.95 1.67
CA PHE A 330 -13.13 7.05 1.16
C PHE A 330 -11.70 6.66 0.77
N ASN A 331 -11.50 5.42 0.33
CA ASN A 331 -10.15 4.95 -0.01
C ASN A 331 -9.55 5.64 -1.25
N SER A 332 -10.38 6.09 -2.20
CA SER A 332 -9.89 6.90 -3.33
C SER A 332 -9.39 8.28 -2.88
N LEU A 333 -10.09 8.92 -1.92
CA LEU A 333 -9.62 10.14 -1.27
C LEU A 333 -8.28 9.90 -0.55
N LYS A 334 -8.18 8.80 0.19
CA LYS A 334 -6.95 8.41 0.90
C LYS A 334 -5.76 8.35 -0.06
N LEU A 335 -5.92 7.70 -1.20
CA LEU A 335 -4.86 7.60 -2.21
C LEU A 335 -4.53 8.96 -2.84
N TYR A 336 -5.53 9.79 -3.12
CA TYR A 336 -5.33 11.15 -3.62
C TYR A 336 -4.50 11.98 -2.64
N LEU A 337 -4.91 12.05 -1.38
CA LEU A 337 -4.20 12.81 -0.35
C LEU A 337 -2.76 12.34 -0.17
N LEU A 338 -2.55 11.03 -0.05
CA LEU A 338 -1.20 10.45 0.04
C LEU A 338 -0.34 10.82 -1.15
N SER A 339 -0.88 10.75 -2.37
CA SER A 339 -0.13 11.07 -3.58
C SER A 339 0.40 12.51 -3.60
N LYS A 340 -0.37 13.45 -3.01
CA LYS A 340 0.03 14.85 -2.87
C LYS A 340 1.05 15.05 -1.74
N LEU A 341 0.74 14.50 -0.56
CA LEU A 341 1.56 14.69 0.65
C LEU A 341 2.92 13.97 0.56
N MET A 342 3.03 12.85 -0.15
CA MET A 342 4.32 12.22 -0.43
C MET A 342 5.23 13.06 -1.34
N VAL A 343 4.66 13.96 -2.13
CA VAL A 343 5.43 14.90 -2.96
C VAL A 343 5.77 16.15 -2.16
N ASP A 344 4.76 16.72 -1.50
CA ASP A 344 4.90 17.94 -0.71
C ASP A 344 4.09 17.82 0.60
N PRO A 345 4.74 17.42 1.70
CA PRO A 345 4.06 17.24 2.98
C PRO A 345 3.68 18.57 3.66
N SER A 346 3.98 19.71 3.07
CA SER A 346 3.57 21.03 3.58
C SER A 346 2.18 21.45 3.11
N LEU A 347 1.58 20.72 2.17
CA LEU A 347 0.23 21.00 1.68
C LEU A 347 -0.81 20.86 2.79
N ASP A 348 -1.83 21.73 2.72
CA ASP A 348 -2.96 21.68 3.64
C ASP A 348 -3.89 20.52 3.27
N ILE A 349 -4.01 19.54 4.17
CA ILE A 349 -4.83 18.35 3.94
C ILE A 349 -6.32 18.67 3.90
N ASP A 350 -6.77 19.70 4.62
CA ASP A 350 -8.19 20.10 4.63
C ASP A 350 -8.55 20.81 3.32
N GLU A 351 -7.69 21.66 2.78
CA GLU A 351 -7.87 22.26 1.43
C GLU A 351 -7.92 21.18 0.34
N LEU A 352 -7.00 20.21 0.38
CA LEU A 352 -7.02 19.07 -0.55
C LEU A 352 -8.28 18.22 -0.42
N THR A 353 -8.76 18.03 0.80
CA THR A 353 -9.98 17.28 1.08
C THR A 353 -11.21 18.02 0.55
N ASP A 354 -11.32 19.33 0.80
CA ASP A 354 -12.42 20.17 0.32
C ASP A 354 -12.50 20.14 -1.20
N ASP A 355 -11.35 20.28 -1.87
CA ASP A 355 -11.24 20.22 -3.31
C ASP A 355 -11.68 18.83 -3.87
N TYR A 356 -11.24 17.75 -3.24
CA TYR A 356 -11.67 16.41 -3.62
C TYR A 356 -13.19 16.23 -3.52
N PHE A 357 -13.80 16.66 -2.40
CA PHE A 357 -15.25 16.50 -2.19
C PHE A 357 -16.07 17.33 -3.19
N ALA A 358 -15.62 18.51 -3.56
CA ALA A 358 -16.27 19.35 -4.56
C ALA A 358 -16.35 18.66 -5.93
N HIS A 359 -15.34 17.85 -6.28
CA HIS A 359 -15.23 17.23 -7.62
C HIS A 359 -15.65 15.77 -7.67
N ALA A 360 -15.42 14.98 -6.61
CA ALA A 360 -15.69 13.55 -6.64
C ALA A 360 -17.16 13.16 -6.48
N TYR A 361 -17.97 14.01 -5.84
CA TYR A 361 -19.36 13.71 -5.49
C TYR A 361 -20.36 14.76 -6.05
N GLY A 362 -19.88 15.74 -6.80
CA GLY A 362 -20.72 16.79 -7.38
C GLY A 362 -21.57 17.48 -6.30
N LYS A 363 -22.89 17.64 -6.57
CA LYS A 363 -23.80 18.30 -5.61
C LYS A 363 -23.95 17.54 -4.29
N GLY A 364 -23.80 16.21 -4.29
CA GLY A 364 -23.83 15.39 -3.07
C GLY A 364 -22.59 15.52 -2.18
N GLY A 365 -21.58 16.31 -2.60
CA GLY A 365 -20.32 16.48 -1.89
C GLY A 365 -20.47 16.98 -0.46
N ASN A 366 -21.40 17.91 -0.21
CA ASN A 366 -21.63 18.44 1.15
C ASN A 366 -22.15 17.37 2.13
N ALA A 367 -23.06 16.52 1.69
CA ALA A 367 -23.59 15.44 2.52
C ALA A 367 -22.52 14.36 2.76
N MET A 368 -21.75 13.99 1.72
CA MET A 368 -20.63 13.06 1.85
C MET A 368 -19.53 13.61 2.77
N ARG A 369 -19.24 14.92 2.71
CA ARG A 369 -18.27 15.58 3.60
C ARG A 369 -18.68 15.50 5.06
N LYS A 370 -19.97 15.69 5.39
CA LYS A 370 -20.48 15.50 6.75
C LYS A 370 -20.27 14.07 7.27
N ILE A 371 -20.50 13.05 6.40
CA ILE A 371 -20.24 11.65 6.77
C ILE A 371 -18.74 11.46 7.06
N TYR A 372 -17.87 11.97 6.21
CA TYR A 372 -16.42 11.87 6.37
C TYR A 372 -15.92 12.54 7.66
N ASP A 373 -16.35 13.77 7.91
CA ASP A 373 -15.92 14.52 9.11
C ASP A 373 -16.36 13.83 10.39
N GLU A 374 -17.63 13.37 10.43
CA GLU A 374 -18.13 12.60 11.57
C GLU A 374 -17.44 11.25 11.72
N TYR A 375 -17.13 10.58 10.60
CA TYR A 375 -16.37 9.34 10.63
C TYR A 375 -14.97 9.53 11.23
N ARG A 376 -14.25 10.58 10.84
CA ARG A 376 -12.95 10.92 11.43
C ARG A 376 -13.02 11.11 12.95
N LEU A 377 -14.06 11.80 13.42
CA LEU A 377 -14.28 12.00 14.87
C LEU A 377 -14.60 10.68 15.59
N VAL A 378 -15.43 9.83 14.98
CA VAL A 378 -15.74 8.49 15.52
C VAL A 378 -14.48 7.63 15.56
N ALA A 379 -13.66 7.66 14.51
CA ALA A 379 -12.41 6.92 14.44
C ALA A 379 -11.43 7.39 15.53
N LEU A 380 -11.25 8.70 15.67
CA LEU A 380 -10.40 9.28 16.71
C LEU A 380 -10.87 8.88 18.12
N TYR A 381 -12.17 9.00 18.40
CA TYR A 381 -12.73 8.58 19.69
C TYR A 381 -12.52 7.08 19.95
N ASN A 382 -12.81 6.24 18.94
CA ASN A 382 -12.67 4.79 19.09
C ASN A 382 -11.21 4.32 19.19
N SER A 383 -10.24 5.15 18.81
CA SER A 383 -8.82 4.80 18.88
C SER A 383 -8.22 4.93 20.29
N GLU A 384 -8.98 5.36 21.27
CA GLU A 384 -8.53 5.61 22.65
C GLU A 384 -9.44 4.92 23.68
N ASP A 385 -8.87 4.58 24.84
CA ASP A 385 -9.63 4.06 25.98
C ASP A 385 -10.34 5.20 26.72
N HIS A 386 -11.62 5.02 27.02
CA HIS A 386 -12.45 6.01 27.74
C HIS A 386 -13.23 5.36 28.87
N GLY A 387 -12.68 5.34 30.08
CA GLY A 387 -13.29 4.69 31.23
C GLY A 387 -13.45 3.17 30.99
N ASP A 388 -14.72 2.71 30.92
CA ASP A 388 -15.02 1.29 30.63
C ASP A 388 -15.03 0.96 29.13
N PHE A 389 -14.87 1.95 28.25
CA PHE A 389 -14.79 1.77 26.80
C PHE A 389 -13.36 1.42 26.40
N THR A 390 -13.21 0.26 25.77
CA THR A 390 -11.92 -0.20 25.24
C THR A 390 -11.77 0.24 23.80
N ALA A 391 -10.63 0.84 23.46
CA ALA A 391 -10.28 1.23 22.10
C ALA A 391 -10.38 0.06 21.12
N TRP A 392 -10.78 0.36 19.90
CA TRP A 392 -10.77 -0.65 18.86
C TRP A 392 -9.35 -1.07 18.50
N ASN A 393 -9.20 -2.35 18.18
CA ASN A 393 -7.96 -2.83 17.61
C ASN A 393 -7.99 -2.64 16.09
N GLN A 394 -7.53 -1.49 15.60
CA GLN A 394 -7.37 -1.22 14.19
C GLN A 394 -6.04 -1.80 13.70
N SER A 395 -5.96 -3.12 13.64
CA SER A 395 -4.89 -3.83 12.94
C SER A 395 -5.34 -4.18 11.53
N ILE A 396 -4.37 -4.46 10.66
CA ILE A 396 -4.63 -4.86 9.27
C ILE A 396 -5.39 -6.19 9.14
N TYR A 397 -5.52 -6.96 10.22
CA TYR A 397 -6.29 -8.21 10.33
C TYR A 397 -7.31 -8.18 11.47
N SER A 398 -7.84 -7.00 11.82
CA SER A 398 -8.82 -6.88 12.90
C SER A 398 -10.11 -7.63 12.59
N GLN A 399 -10.60 -8.38 13.58
CA GLN A 399 -11.89 -9.09 13.52
C GLN A 399 -12.95 -8.45 14.42
N THR A 400 -12.61 -7.40 15.16
CA THR A 400 -13.46 -6.84 16.21
C THR A 400 -14.06 -5.49 15.86
N MET A 401 -13.68 -4.89 14.73
CA MET A 401 -14.12 -3.54 14.37
C MET A 401 -15.63 -3.45 14.06
N LEU A 402 -16.27 -4.53 13.63
CA LEU A 402 -17.71 -4.57 13.36
C LEU A 402 -18.48 -4.84 14.66
N SER A 403 -18.64 -3.83 15.49
CA SER A 403 -19.32 -3.89 16.80
C SER A 403 -20.22 -2.69 17.02
N ALA A 404 -21.38 -2.90 17.67
CA ALA A 404 -22.28 -1.82 18.10
C ALA A 404 -21.65 -0.91 19.18
N ASP A 405 -20.58 -1.33 19.81
CA ASP A 405 -19.81 -0.49 20.74
C ASP A 405 -19.09 0.63 19.99
N TYR A 406 -18.61 0.38 18.80
CA TYR A 406 -17.91 1.35 17.96
C TYR A 406 -18.85 2.12 17.04
N TRP A 407 -19.84 1.47 16.46
CA TRP A 407 -20.75 2.05 15.47
C TRP A 407 -22.14 2.27 16.06
N LYS A 408 -22.34 3.41 16.73
CA LYS A 408 -23.60 3.70 17.42
C LYS A 408 -24.76 3.84 16.42
N ARG A 409 -25.90 3.19 16.71
CA ARG A 409 -27.09 3.13 15.84
C ARG A 409 -27.56 4.51 15.37
N GLY A 410 -27.55 5.50 16.25
CA GLY A 410 -27.99 6.87 15.94
C GLY A 410 -27.08 7.53 14.89
N THR A 411 -25.77 7.36 15.03
CA THR A 411 -24.78 7.87 14.09
C THR A 411 -24.92 7.20 12.71
N VAL A 412 -24.99 5.87 12.68
CA VAL A 412 -25.13 5.13 11.41
C VAL A 412 -26.45 5.46 10.71
N LYS A 413 -27.55 5.64 11.43
CA LYS A 413 -28.84 6.10 10.84
C LYS A 413 -28.76 7.51 10.26
N ARG A 414 -28.03 8.42 10.91
CA ARG A 414 -27.83 9.77 10.40
C ARG A 414 -26.99 9.71 9.10
N TRP A 415 -25.96 8.88 9.05
CA TRP A 415 -25.14 8.70 7.85
C TRP A 415 -25.94 8.08 6.69
N LEU A 416 -26.88 7.15 6.97
CA LEU A 416 -27.81 6.66 5.93
C LEU A 416 -28.64 7.80 5.35
N ALA A 417 -29.19 8.67 6.18
CA ALA A 417 -29.97 9.81 5.71
C ALA A 417 -29.11 10.80 4.89
N LEU A 418 -27.84 11.00 5.27
CA LEU A 418 -26.90 11.80 4.50
C LEU A 418 -26.51 11.15 3.16
N LEU A 419 -26.45 9.81 3.09
CA LEU A 419 -26.24 9.10 1.82
C LEU A 419 -27.46 9.27 0.88
N ASP A 420 -28.67 9.18 1.43
CA ASP A 420 -29.89 9.43 0.66
C ASP A 420 -29.92 10.88 0.15
N GLU A 421 -29.59 11.87 1.00
CA GLU A 421 -29.44 13.28 0.62
C GLU A 421 -28.41 13.44 -0.51
N ALA A 422 -27.22 12.83 -0.39
CA ALA A 422 -26.17 12.90 -1.40
C ALA A 422 -26.60 12.32 -2.75
N LEU A 423 -27.30 11.18 -2.75
CA LEU A 423 -27.82 10.55 -3.96
C LEU A 423 -28.94 11.40 -4.60
N GLU A 424 -29.87 11.93 -3.80
CA GLU A 424 -30.94 12.81 -4.30
C GLU A 424 -30.36 14.09 -4.94
N GLU A 425 -29.41 14.73 -4.29
CA GLU A 425 -28.72 15.92 -4.81
C GLU A 425 -27.93 15.65 -6.09
N SER A 426 -27.41 14.43 -6.26
CA SER A 426 -26.72 13.99 -7.49
C SER A 426 -27.66 13.66 -8.64
N GLY A 427 -28.98 13.67 -8.40
CA GLY A 427 -30.01 13.44 -9.41
C GLY A 427 -30.45 11.99 -9.56
N ASN A 428 -30.16 11.12 -8.55
CA ASN A 428 -30.49 9.70 -8.58
C ASN A 428 -31.57 9.32 -7.57
N ASP A 429 -32.42 8.40 -7.99
CA ASP A 429 -33.45 7.76 -7.16
C ASP A 429 -32.95 6.54 -6.33
N GLY A 430 -31.63 6.32 -6.27
CA GLY A 430 -31.00 5.21 -5.56
C GLY A 430 -31.10 3.86 -6.26
N THR A 431 -31.51 3.83 -7.52
CA THR A 431 -31.50 2.62 -8.36
C THR A 431 -30.27 2.59 -9.25
N LEU A 432 -29.27 1.77 -8.88
CA LEU A 432 -28.16 1.44 -9.79
C LEU A 432 -28.70 0.56 -10.92
N ASN A 433 -28.80 1.15 -12.11
CA ASN A 433 -28.97 0.37 -13.32
C ASN A 433 -27.61 -0.06 -13.82
N ALA A 434 -27.23 -1.30 -13.59
CA ALA A 434 -25.92 -1.90 -13.89
C ALA A 434 -25.44 -1.79 -15.36
N GLY A 435 -26.23 -1.22 -16.25
CA GLY A 435 -25.91 -1.06 -17.68
C GLY A 435 -25.74 0.37 -18.18
N THR A 436 -25.91 1.40 -17.34
CA THR A 436 -26.00 2.81 -17.81
C THR A 436 -24.98 3.77 -17.24
N LEU A 437 -24.00 3.29 -16.44
CA LEU A 437 -22.91 4.12 -15.97
C LEU A 437 -22.00 4.50 -17.14
N LYS A 438 -22.24 5.67 -17.73
CA LYS A 438 -21.36 6.26 -18.75
C LYS A 438 -20.27 7.07 -18.05
N ALA A 439 -19.02 6.86 -18.45
CA ALA A 439 -17.93 7.75 -18.08
C ALA A 439 -18.30 9.19 -18.47
N ASN A 440 -18.09 10.15 -17.57
CA ASN A 440 -18.36 11.58 -17.73
C ASN A 440 -19.84 12.01 -17.83
N SER A 441 -20.72 11.31 -17.16
CA SER A 441 -22.10 11.75 -16.94
C SER A 441 -22.41 11.78 -15.44
N ASP A 442 -23.52 12.39 -15.05
CA ASP A 442 -23.98 12.51 -13.65
C ASP A 442 -23.94 11.17 -12.85
N GLY A 443 -23.92 10.02 -13.54
CA GLY A 443 -23.76 8.70 -12.94
C GLY A 443 -22.40 8.36 -12.32
N GLU A 444 -21.34 9.14 -12.58
CA GLU A 444 -20.03 8.93 -11.91
C GLU A 444 -20.07 9.40 -10.46
N TYR A 445 -20.71 10.53 -10.16
CA TYR A 445 -20.88 11.04 -8.80
C TYR A 445 -21.65 10.07 -7.93
N GLU A 446 -22.75 9.57 -8.47
CA GLU A 446 -23.56 8.53 -7.88
C GLU A 446 -22.79 7.28 -7.52
N ARG A 447 -22.02 6.78 -8.49
CA ARG A 447 -21.16 5.63 -8.28
C ARG A 447 -20.17 5.89 -7.15
N ASN A 448 -19.54 7.06 -7.08
CA ASN A 448 -18.61 7.42 -6.04
C ASN A 448 -19.29 7.46 -4.66
N ILE A 449 -20.49 8.08 -4.56
CA ILE A 449 -21.30 8.09 -3.34
C ILE A 449 -21.62 6.66 -2.89
N MET A 450 -22.03 5.81 -3.83
CA MET A 450 -22.40 4.44 -3.53
C MET A 450 -21.21 3.58 -3.08
N VAL A 451 -20.04 3.72 -3.72
CA VAL A 451 -18.82 2.98 -3.36
C VAL A 451 -18.36 3.38 -1.97
N ASP A 452 -18.20 4.68 -1.73
CA ASP A 452 -17.70 5.15 -0.44
C ASP A 452 -18.73 5.00 0.68
N GLY A 453 -20.03 4.97 0.35
CA GLY A 453 -21.13 4.76 1.30
C GLY A 453 -21.45 3.29 1.62
N VAL A 454 -20.81 2.31 0.97
CA VAL A 454 -21.08 0.88 1.25
C VAL A 454 -20.92 0.56 2.72
N PHE A 455 -19.91 1.09 3.40
CA PHE A 455 -19.67 0.80 4.81
C PHE A 455 -20.83 1.18 5.73
N VAL A 456 -21.48 2.29 5.46
CA VAL A 456 -22.64 2.76 6.26
C VAL A 456 -23.78 1.76 6.17
N ARG A 457 -24.10 1.35 4.94
CA ARG A 457 -25.17 0.37 4.65
C ARG A 457 -24.84 -1.01 5.20
N TYR A 458 -23.56 -1.42 5.11
CA TYR A 458 -23.06 -2.69 5.62
C TYR A 458 -23.17 -2.75 7.15
N ILE A 459 -22.60 -1.77 7.85
CA ILE A 459 -22.67 -1.68 9.31
C ILE A 459 -24.12 -1.70 9.79
N TYR A 460 -24.99 -0.91 9.16
CA TYR A 460 -26.41 -0.87 9.52
C TYR A 460 -27.10 -2.22 9.31
N SER A 461 -26.82 -2.86 8.17
CA SER A 461 -27.42 -4.15 7.82
C SER A 461 -27.05 -5.26 8.79
N VAL A 462 -25.77 -5.33 9.18
CA VAL A 462 -25.28 -6.41 10.03
C VAL A 462 -25.64 -6.18 11.50
N LEU A 463 -25.46 -4.95 12.00
CA LEU A 463 -25.62 -4.68 13.43
C LEU A 463 -27.06 -4.36 13.84
N TYR A 464 -27.91 -3.87 12.93
CA TYR A 464 -29.17 -3.25 13.34
C TYR A 464 -30.42 -3.73 12.61
N LEU A 465 -30.29 -4.48 11.52
CA LEU A 465 -31.44 -5.04 10.81
C LEU A 465 -31.70 -6.50 11.20
N GLN A 466 -32.86 -6.75 11.78
CA GLN A 466 -33.30 -8.10 12.14
C GLN A 466 -33.91 -8.80 10.93
N ASP A 467 -33.69 -10.12 10.79
CA ASP A 467 -34.09 -10.91 9.63
C ASP A 467 -35.59 -11.25 9.62
N GLU A 468 -36.30 -10.89 10.68
CA GLU A 468 -37.75 -11.19 10.83
C GLU A 468 -38.66 -10.30 9.96
N TYR A 469 -38.12 -9.21 9.40
CA TYR A 469 -38.88 -8.23 8.64
C TYR A 469 -38.52 -8.26 7.15
N ALA A 470 -39.54 -8.39 6.29
CA ALA A 470 -39.36 -8.46 4.83
C ALA A 470 -38.59 -7.25 4.25
N ASP A 471 -38.86 -6.03 4.75
CA ASP A 471 -38.20 -4.81 4.32
C ASP A 471 -36.69 -4.83 4.67
N ASN A 472 -36.33 -5.43 5.79
CA ASN A 472 -34.92 -5.60 6.17
C ASN A 472 -34.19 -6.57 5.23
N ILE A 473 -34.86 -7.67 4.88
CA ILE A 473 -34.33 -8.63 3.90
C ILE A 473 -34.19 -7.97 2.53
N ALA A 474 -35.16 -7.17 2.09
CA ALA A 474 -35.07 -6.44 0.83
C ALA A 474 -33.87 -5.46 0.81
N PHE A 475 -33.64 -4.75 1.92
CA PHE A 475 -32.49 -3.84 2.06
C PHE A 475 -31.17 -4.60 1.98
N LYS A 476 -31.04 -5.74 2.68
CA LYS A 476 -29.84 -6.58 2.68
C LYS A 476 -29.56 -7.18 1.30
N LEU A 477 -30.60 -7.66 0.59
CA LEU A 477 -30.48 -8.16 -0.78
C LEU A 477 -30.06 -7.05 -1.76
N LYS A 478 -30.64 -5.85 -1.61
CA LYS A 478 -30.20 -4.69 -2.41
C LYS A 478 -28.74 -4.36 -2.19
N LEU A 479 -28.29 -4.30 -0.94
CA LEU A 479 -26.88 -4.06 -0.61
C LEU A 479 -25.95 -5.12 -1.25
N TYR A 480 -26.31 -6.40 -1.14
CA TYR A 480 -25.52 -7.48 -1.75
C TYR A 480 -25.39 -7.31 -3.26
N ASN A 481 -26.47 -7.02 -3.95
CA ASN A 481 -26.48 -6.80 -5.39
C ASN A 481 -25.69 -5.54 -5.79
N ASP A 482 -25.86 -4.45 -5.03
CA ASP A 482 -25.15 -3.19 -5.28
C ASP A 482 -23.63 -3.37 -5.11
N VAL A 483 -23.17 -4.07 -4.07
CA VAL A 483 -21.74 -4.35 -3.84
C VAL A 483 -21.14 -5.08 -5.05
N GLY A 484 -21.81 -6.08 -5.59
CA GLY A 484 -21.37 -6.77 -6.81
C GLY A 484 -21.35 -5.85 -8.04
N ALA A 485 -22.43 -5.06 -8.25
CA ALA A 485 -22.55 -4.14 -9.38
C ALA A 485 -21.53 -2.99 -9.33
N LEU A 486 -21.10 -2.59 -8.14
CA LEU A 486 -20.05 -1.57 -7.93
C LEU A 486 -18.64 -2.11 -8.18
N GLY A 487 -18.49 -3.41 -8.43
CA GLY A 487 -17.22 -4.04 -8.76
C GLY A 487 -16.41 -4.48 -7.53
N PHE A 488 -17.05 -4.67 -6.38
CA PHE A 488 -16.39 -5.35 -5.25
C PHE A 488 -16.33 -6.84 -5.57
N ASN A 489 -15.13 -7.32 -5.81
CA ASN A 489 -14.90 -8.72 -6.16
C ASN A 489 -14.68 -9.58 -4.92
N HIS A 490 -14.15 -8.99 -3.85
CA HIS A 490 -13.88 -9.63 -2.58
C HIS A 490 -14.24 -8.67 -1.44
N VAL A 491 -14.65 -9.23 -0.32
CA VAL A 491 -14.94 -8.46 0.90
C VAL A 491 -13.91 -8.66 1.99
N LYS A 492 -12.94 -9.53 1.75
CA LYS A 492 -11.75 -9.76 2.59
C LYS A 492 -10.64 -10.38 1.76
N GLU A 493 -9.42 -10.39 2.29
CA GLU A 493 -8.30 -11.13 1.72
C GLU A 493 -8.63 -12.63 1.66
N GLN A 494 -8.34 -13.24 0.51
CA GLN A 494 -8.53 -14.65 0.29
C GLN A 494 -7.36 -15.22 -0.50
N SER A 495 -7.03 -16.47 -0.21
CA SER A 495 -6.01 -17.22 -0.93
C SER A 495 -6.44 -17.65 -2.34
N ASP A 496 -7.73 -17.51 -2.66
CA ASP A 496 -8.30 -17.94 -3.92
C ASP A 496 -8.59 -16.72 -4.82
N ALA A 497 -8.14 -16.82 -6.06
CA ALA A 497 -8.20 -15.72 -7.04
C ALA A 497 -9.61 -15.50 -7.62
N THR A 498 -10.61 -16.28 -7.22
CA THR A 498 -11.98 -16.15 -7.70
C THR A 498 -12.74 -15.06 -6.95
N ALA A 499 -13.48 -14.23 -7.68
CA ALA A 499 -14.37 -13.24 -7.09
C ALA A 499 -15.35 -13.92 -6.12
N ASN A 500 -15.42 -13.44 -4.88
CA ASN A 500 -16.16 -14.11 -3.85
C ASN A 500 -16.85 -13.14 -2.87
N LEU A 501 -18.15 -13.00 -3.02
CA LEU A 501 -19.03 -12.27 -2.10
C LEU A 501 -19.71 -13.18 -1.06
N TRP A 502 -19.35 -14.45 -1.00
CA TRP A 502 -19.92 -15.38 -0.03
C TRP A 502 -19.83 -14.90 1.42
N PRO A 503 -18.69 -14.33 1.88
CA PRO A 503 -18.61 -13.82 3.25
C PRO A 503 -19.60 -12.68 3.53
N LEU A 504 -19.91 -11.84 2.55
CA LEU A 504 -20.95 -10.82 2.68
C LEU A 504 -22.35 -11.46 2.78
N ARG A 505 -22.62 -12.47 1.97
CA ARG A 505 -23.89 -13.21 2.03
C ARG A 505 -24.13 -13.81 3.42
N GLU A 506 -23.09 -14.39 4.01
CA GLU A 506 -23.14 -14.94 5.38
C GLU A 506 -23.32 -13.83 6.43
N ALA A 507 -22.54 -12.76 6.36
CA ALA A 507 -22.64 -11.63 7.28
C ALA A 507 -24.02 -10.98 7.27
N LEU A 508 -24.66 -10.91 6.11
CA LEU A 508 -26.01 -10.38 5.94
C LEU A 508 -27.13 -11.36 6.34
N GLY A 509 -26.84 -12.64 6.52
CA GLY A 509 -27.83 -13.67 6.86
C GLY A 509 -28.82 -13.99 5.73
N ILE A 510 -28.48 -13.70 4.47
CA ILE A 510 -29.39 -13.82 3.31
C ILE A 510 -29.22 -15.12 2.52
N GLY A 511 -28.54 -16.11 3.10
CA GLY A 511 -28.23 -17.37 2.42
C GLY A 511 -29.44 -18.12 1.86
N ASN A 512 -30.59 -17.99 2.48
CA ASN A 512 -31.83 -18.67 2.07
C ASN A 512 -32.64 -17.88 1.03
N TYR A 513 -32.20 -16.68 0.64
CA TYR A 513 -32.94 -15.77 -0.24
C TYR A 513 -32.27 -15.53 -1.61
N LEU A 514 -31.09 -16.16 -1.85
CA LEU A 514 -30.33 -16.04 -3.10
C LEU A 514 -30.27 -17.34 -3.88
#